data_cd1d8c20de9e0bf8d4ae7326dfe467a8
#
_entry.id   cd1d8c20de9e0bf8d4ae7326dfe467a8
#
_cell.length_a   1.000
_cell.length_b   1.000
_cell.length_c   1.000
_cell.angle_alpha   90.00
_cell.angle_beta   90.00
_cell.angle_gamma   90.00
#
_symmetry.space_group_name_H-M   'P 1'
#
loop_
_entity.id
_entity.type
_entity.pdbx_description
1 polymer ?
#
loop_
_entity_poly.entity_id
_entity_poly.type
_entity_poly.pdbx_seq_one_letter_code
_entity_poly.pdbx_strand_id
1 'polypeptide(L)'
;KNYFGIEVHRPGVGACLAEAGEQSLTNLRLMEHDAVEVLKNMIPDGSLSRLQLFFPDPWHNKRHHKRRIVQTEFAELVRSKLALGGCFHMATDWEPYAEHMANVMNNIDGYTNTAAQGDYVPRPDYRPITKFETRGQKLGHGVWDLIYERTK
;
A
#
# COMPACT_ATOMS: atom_id res chain seq x y z
N LYS A 1 -14.33 -9.61 -5.12
CA LYS A 1 -12.95 -9.46 -4.65
C LYS A 1 -12.89 -8.40 -3.56
N ASN A 2 -12.14 -8.67 -2.51
CA ASN A 2 -12.02 -7.78 -1.37
C ASN A 2 -10.76 -6.92 -1.49
N TYR A 3 -10.94 -5.61 -1.52
CA TYR A 3 -9.85 -4.66 -1.61
C TYR A 3 -9.80 -3.81 -0.34
N PHE A 4 -8.59 -3.45 0.06
CA PHE A 4 -8.36 -2.57 1.18
C PHE A 4 -7.43 -1.44 0.73
N GLY A 5 -7.87 -0.21 0.85
CA GLY A 5 -7.09 0.97 0.48
C GLY A 5 -6.74 1.80 1.71
N ILE A 6 -5.49 2.26 1.75
CA ILE A 6 -5.01 3.15 2.80
C ILE A 6 -4.69 4.48 2.13
N GLU A 7 -5.30 5.55 2.62
CA GLU A 7 -5.09 6.91 2.11
C GLU A 7 -4.47 7.79 3.18
N VAL A 8 -3.69 8.77 2.75
CA VAL A 8 -3.03 9.72 3.63
C VAL A 8 -3.75 11.06 3.57
N HIS A 9 -4.17 11.57 4.73
CA HIS A 9 -4.74 12.92 4.90
C HIS A 9 -5.87 13.27 3.94
N ARG A 10 -6.95 12.48 3.95
CA ARG A 10 -8.12 12.75 3.10
C ARG A 10 -9.33 13.14 3.95
N PRO A 11 -9.76 14.39 3.90
CA PRO A 11 -11.07 14.75 4.48
C PRO A 11 -12.16 13.88 3.84
N GLY A 12 -13.06 13.36 4.63
CA GLY A 12 -14.13 12.50 4.12
C GLY A 12 -13.87 11.01 4.21
N VAL A 13 -12.72 10.59 4.72
CA VAL A 13 -12.45 9.16 4.93
C VAL A 13 -13.51 8.52 5.83
N GLY A 14 -13.99 9.25 6.83
CA GLY A 14 -15.06 8.78 7.69
C GLY A 14 -16.34 8.44 6.91
N ALA A 15 -16.71 9.27 5.93
CA ALA A 15 -17.87 9.00 5.08
C ALA A 15 -17.65 7.76 4.21
N CYS A 16 -16.46 7.62 3.65
CA CYS A 16 -16.12 6.44 2.88
C CYS A 16 -16.19 5.17 3.73
N LEU A 17 -15.75 5.27 4.96
CA LEU A 17 -15.78 4.15 5.90
C LEU A 17 -17.23 3.74 6.22
N ALA A 18 -18.11 4.70 6.42
CA ALA A 18 -19.52 4.43 6.65
C ALA A 18 -20.16 3.72 5.46
N GLU A 19 -19.89 4.19 4.25
CA GLU A 19 -20.38 3.54 3.03
C GLU A 19 -19.87 2.14 2.90
N ALA A 20 -18.59 1.93 3.16
CA ALA A 20 -17.98 0.61 3.09
C ALA A 20 -18.64 -0.36 4.09
N GLY A 21 -19.02 0.13 5.27
CA GLY A 21 -19.73 -0.65 6.26
C GLY A 21 -21.08 -1.14 5.77
N GLU A 22 -21.79 -0.32 5.00
CA GLU A 22 -23.09 -0.68 4.42
C GLU A 22 -22.95 -1.63 3.22
N GLN A 23 -21.87 -1.51 2.47
CA GLN A 23 -21.67 -2.26 1.23
C GLN A 23 -20.85 -3.53 1.40
N SER A 24 -20.65 -3.99 2.61
CA SER A 24 -19.68 -5.02 2.95
C SER A 24 -18.24 -4.52 2.76
N LEU A 25 -17.26 -5.36 3.08
CA LEU A 25 -15.85 -4.96 3.16
C LEU A 25 -15.11 -4.97 1.83
N THR A 26 -15.81 -4.81 0.69
CA THR A 26 -15.20 -4.98 -0.62
C THR A 26 -14.21 -3.88 -0.97
N ASN A 27 -14.49 -2.63 -0.61
CA ASN A 27 -13.67 -1.46 -0.96
C ASN A 27 -13.52 -0.52 0.24
N LEU A 28 -12.82 -0.99 1.26
CA LEU A 28 -12.61 -0.20 2.47
C LEU A 28 -11.41 0.73 2.30
N ARG A 29 -11.59 2.01 2.62
CA ARG A 29 -10.53 3.02 2.60
C ARG A 29 -10.37 3.63 3.98
N LEU A 30 -9.13 3.78 4.42
CA LEU A 30 -8.82 4.25 5.77
C LEU A 30 -7.65 5.23 5.78
N MET A 31 -7.60 6.05 6.81
CA MET A 31 -6.42 6.85 7.11
C MET A 31 -5.27 5.95 7.55
N GLU A 32 -4.05 6.37 7.27
CA GLU A 32 -2.84 5.61 7.58
C GLU A 32 -2.75 5.23 9.05
N HIS A 33 -3.09 6.16 9.96
CA HIS A 33 -2.98 5.90 11.41
C HIS A 33 -4.01 4.89 11.94
N ASP A 34 -5.10 4.67 11.20
CA ASP A 34 -6.15 3.71 11.59
C ASP A 34 -5.92 2.33 10.99
N ALA A 35 -5.05 2.24 9.97
CA ALA A 35 -4.92 1.03 9.15
C ALA A 35 -4.51 -0.18 9.96
N VAL A 36 -3.53 -0.03 10.86
CA VAL A 36 -3.01 -1.16 11.64
C VAL A 36 -4.11 -1.74 12.54
N GLU A 37 -4.84 -0.87 13.23
CA GLU A 37 -5.91 -1.32 14.13
C GLU A 37 -7.04 -2.01 13.38
N VAL A 38 -7.44 -1.46 12.24
CA VAL A 38 -8.51 -2.06 11.44
C VAL A 38 -8.06 -3.40 10.86
N LEU A 39 -6.84 -3.49 10.36
CA LEU A 39 -6.30 -4.75 9.85
C LEU A 39 -6.27 -5.82 10.94
N LYS A 40 -5.82 -5.47 12.15
CA LYS A 40 -5.76 -6.43 13.24
C LYS A 40 -7.12 -6.88 13.73
N ASN A 41 -8.06 -5.96 13.87
CA ASN A 41 -9.30 -6.18 14.61
C ASN A 41 -10.53 -6.43 13.75
N MET A 42 -10.52 -6.00 12.49
CA MET A 42 -11.72 -6.01 11.66
C MET A 42 -11.58 -6.79 10.34
N ILE A 43 -10.36 -7.11 9.93
CA ILE A 43 -10.12 -7.82 8.68
C ILE A 43 -9.72 -9.26 8.98
N PRO A 44 -10.53 -10.24 8.52
CA PRO A 44 -10.19 -11.64 8.72
C PRO A 44 -8.90 -12.03 7.98
N ASP A 45 -8.16 -12.96 8.54
CA ASP A 45 -6.97 -13.49 7.90
C ASP A 45 -7.33 -14.13 6.56
N GLY A 46 -6.48 -13.92 5.55
CA GLY A 46 -6.66 -14.55 4.26
C GLY A 46 -7.85 -14.04 3.44
N SER A 47 -8.41 -12.88 3.80
CA SER A 47 -9.65 -12.39 3.18
C SER A 47 -9.46 -11.41 2.03
N LEU A 48 -8.29 -10.80 1.90
CA LEU A 48 -8.08 -9.73 0.93
C LEU A 48 -7.45 -10.24 -0.36
N SER A 49 -8.01 -9.81 -1.50
CA SER A 49 -7.40 -10.04 -2.82
C SER A 49 -6.31 -9.02 -3.09
N ARG A 50 -6.43 -7.81 -2.55
CA ARG A 50 -5.46 -6.74 -2.77
C ARG A 50 -5.52 -5.72 -1.65
N LEU A 51 -4.35 -5.26 -1.21
CA LEU A 51 -4.23 -4.12 -0.31
C LEU A 51 -3.43 -3.04 -1.03
N GLN A 52 -3.97 -1.83 -1.06
CA GLN A 52 -3.36 -0.70 -1.74
C GLN A 52 -2.90 0.34 -0.73
N LEU A 53 -1.63 0.73 -0.83
CA LEU A 53 -1.04 1.78 0.00
C LEU A 53 -0.40 2.80 -0.95
N PHE A 54 -1.12 3.87 -1.25
CA PHE A 54 -0.68 4.85 -2.22
C PHE A 54 -0.25 6.14 -1.53
N PHE A 55 0.99 6.55 -1.81
CA PHE A 55 1.58 7.81 -1.35
C PHE A 55 1.54 7.98 0.18
N PRO A 56 2.04 6.97 0.92
CA PRO A 56 2.16 7.11 2.37
C PRO A 56 3.18 8.20 2.71
N ASP A 57 3.07 8.75 3.93
CA ASP A 57 4.01 9.77 4.38
C ASP A 57 5.44 9.21 4.34
N PRO A 58 6.35 9.80 3.57
CA PRO A 58 7.71 9.26 3.44
C PRO A 58 8.61 9.62 4.61
N TRP A 59 8.19 10.55 5.50
CA TRP A 59 9.02 10.97 6.64
C TRP A 59 10.44 11.25 6.18
N HIS A 60 10.65 12.32 5.40
CA HIS A 60 11.89 12.63 4.70
C HIS A 60 13.12 12.68 5.61
N ASN A 61 12.96 13.19 6.83
CA ASN A 61 14.06 13.31 7.76
C ASN A 61 14.50 11.93 8.26
N LYS A 62 15.79 11.64 8.16
CA LYS A 62 16.34 10.33 8.55
C LYS A 62 15.93 9.89 9.95
N ARG A 63 15.90 10.81 10.92
CA ARG A 63 15.54 10.49 12.32
C ARG A 63 14.08 10.02 12.44
N HIS A 64 13.24 10.28 11.44
CA HIS A 64 11.83 9.89 11.43
C HIS A 64 11.51 8.70 10.54
N HIS A 65 12.51 8.07 9.90
CA HIS A 65 12.27 6.94 9.00
C HIS A 65 11.54 5.78 9.67
N LYS A 66 11.75 5.59 10.96
CA LYS A 66 11.05 4.55 11.74
C LYS A 66 9.54 4.78 11.85
N ARG A 67 9.07 6.01 11.54
CA ARG A 67 7.63 6.34 11.53
C ARG A 67 6.95 5.96 10.22
N ARG A 68 7.72 5.62 9.19
CA ARG A 68 7.13 5.13 7.92
C ARG A 68 6.30 3.90 8.21
N ILE A 69 5.10 3.83 7.59
CA ILE A 69 4.21 2.70 7.84
C ILE A 69 4.79 1.39 7.30
N VAL A 70 5.51 1.44 6.15
CA VAL A 70 6.07 0.23 5.56
C VAL A 70 7.32 -0.20 6.34
N GLN A 71 7.09 -1.09 7.28
CA GLN A 71 8.11 -1.76 8.07
C GLN A 71 7.84 -3.26 8.02
N THR A 72 8.78 -4.06 8.47
CA THR A 72 8.65 -5.53 8.46
C THR A 72 7.37 -5.98 9.16
N GLU A 73 7.08 -5.44 10.34
CA GLU A 73 5.88 -5.83 11.11
C GLU A 73 4.59 -5.53 10.35
N PHE A 74 4.50 -4.36 9.72
CA PHE A 74 3.32 -4.00 8.95
C PHE A 74 3.17 -4.90 7.72
N ALA A 75 4.26 -5.16 7.02
CA ALA A 75 4.25 -6.01 5.84
C ALA A 75 3.84 -7.45 6.19
N GLU A 76 4.26 -7.95 7.33
CA GLU A 76 3.85 -9.27 7.81
C GLU A 76 2.36 -9.30 8.19
N LEU A 77 1.87 -8.23 8.81
CA LEU A 77 0.45 -8.09 9.11
C LEU A 77 -0.37 -8.11 7.82
N VAL A 78 0.03 -7.35 6.82
CA VAL A 78 -0.64 -7.34 5.52
C VAL A 78 -0.65 -8.74 4.91
N ARG A 79 0.47 -9.44 4.95
CA ARG A 79 0.54 -10.81 4.42
C ARG A 79 -0.50 -11.71 5.07
N SER A 80 -0.66 -11.61 6.37
CA SER A 80 -1.63 -12.45 7.09
C SER A 80 -3.07 -12.17 6.65
N LYS A 81 -3.36 -10.97 6.18
CA LYS A 81 -4.72 -10.59 5.75
C LYS A 81 -4.98 -10.87 4.28
N LEU A 82 -3.93 -10.97 3.46
CA LEU A 82 -4.07 -11.32 2.05
C LEU A 82 -4.40 -12.80 1.89
N ALA A 83 -5.27 -13.12 0.94
CA ALA A 83 -5.43 -14.48 0.47
C ALA A 83 -4.14 -14.92 -0.22
N LEU A 84 -3.90 -16.22 -0.33
CA LEU A 84 -2.80 -16.72 -1.16
C LEU A 84 -3.03 -16.25 -2.60
N GLY A 85 -1.99 -15.70 -3.21
CA GLY A 85 -2.10 -15.07 -4.52
C GLY A 85 -2.58 -13.63 -4.47
N GLY A 86 -3.00 -13.15 -3.32
CA GLY A 86 -3.35 -11.74 -3.14
C GLY A 86 -2.13 -10.84 -3.18
N CYS A 87 -2.33 -9.57 -3.51
CA CYS A 87 -1.23 -8.64 -3.76
C CYS A 87 -1.24 -7.45 -2.81
N PHE A 88 -0.03 -7.04 -2.43
CA PHE A 88 0.22 -5.78 -1.73
C PHE A 88 0.80 -4.79 -2.73
N HIS A 89 0.04 -3.75 -3.06
CA HIS A 89 0.43 -2.73 -4.04
C HIS A 89 0.75 -1.42 -3.32
N MET A 90 1.99 -0.98 -3.46
CA MET A 90 2.47 0.28 -2.90
C MET A 90 2.84 1.23 -4.03
N ALA A 91 2.64 2.52 -3.83
CA ALA A 91 3.11 3.55 -4.76
C ALA A 91 3.63 4.74 -3.98
N THR A 92 4.74 5.31 -4.43
CA THR A 92 5.32 6.50 -3.82
C THR A 92 6.01 7.35 -4.89
N ASP A 93 6.03 8.66 -4.68
CA ASP A 93 6.76 9.61 -5.52
C ASP A 93 8.13 9.97 -4.93
N TRP A 94 8.54 9.29 -3.86
CA TRP A 94 9.80 9.52 -3.17
C TRP A 94 10.71 8.30 -3.33
N GLU A 95 11.75 8.43 -4.15
CA GLU A 95 12.61 7.29 -4.49
C GLU A 95 13.24 6.62 -3.28
N PRO A 96 13.79 7.35 -2.29
CA PRO A 96 14.34 6.68 -1.10
C PRO A 96 13.30 5.82 -0.36
N TYR A 97 12.03 6.22 -0.37
CA TYR A 97 10.99 5.40 0.22
C TYR A 97 10.70 4.18 -0.64
N ALA A 98 10.70 4.34 -1.97
CA ALA A 98 10.53 3.19 -2.86
C ALA A 98 11.63 2.14 -2.61
N GLU A 99 12.87 2.58 -2.45
CA GLU A 99 13.98 1.70 -2.12
C GLU A 99 13.78 1.02 -0.76
N HIS A 100 13.30 1.77 0.22
CA HIS A 100 12.99 1.23 1.55
C HIS A 100 11.89 0.16 1.47
N MET A 101 10.81 0.44 0.73
CA MET A 101 9.73 -0.52 0.51
C MET A 101 10.25 -1.82 -0.09
N ALA A 102 11.05 -1.71 -1.16
CA ALA A 102 11.63 -2.88 -1.81
C ALA A 102 12.53 -3.66 -0.84
N ASN A 103 13.36 -2.97 -0.08
CA ASN A 103 14.24 -3.60 0.89
C ASN A 103 13.47 -4.36 1.96
N VAL A 104 12.42 -3.77 2.51
CA VAL A 104 11.57 -4.42 3.50
C VAL A 104 10.93 -5.68 2.91
N MET A 105 10.30 -5.53 1.74
CA MET A 105 9.53 -6.61 1.13
C MET A 105 10.41 -7.76 0.65
N ASN A 106 11.60 -7.45 0.11
CA ASN A 106 12.51 -8.47 -0.38
C ASN A 106 13.12 -9.32 0.74
N ASN A 107 13.05 -8.84 1.97
CA ASN A 107 13.58 -9.55 3.13
C ASN A 107 12.52 -10.34 3.92
N ILE A 108 11.28 -10.35 3.43
CA ILE A 108 10.19 -11.07 4.10
C ILE A 108 9.86 -12.32 3.30
N ASP A 109 9.90 -13.48 3.98
CA ASP A 109 9.46 -14.74 3.39
C ASP A 109 7.95 -14.71 3.15
N GLY A 110 7.50 -15.30 2.05
CA GLY A 110 6.07 -15.39 1.73
C GLY A 110 5.57 -14.32 0.77
N TYR A 111 6.46 -13.47 0.27
CA TYR A 111 6.16 -12.50 -0.79
C TYR A 111 7.06 -12.72 -2.00
N THR A 112 6.50 -12.51 -3.19
CA THR A 112 7.24 -12.50 -4.45
C THR A 112 6.96 -11.21 -5.18
N ASN A 113 8.02 -10.51 -5.61
CA ASN A 113 7.88 -9.30 -6.42
C ASN A 113 7.35 -9.70 -7.81
N THR A 114 6.28 -9.03 -8.26
CA THR A 114 5.67 -9.31 -9.55
C THR A 114 6.36 -8.60 -10.71
N ALA A 115 7.34 -7.74 -10.44
CA ALA A 115 8.06 -7.03 -11.49
C ALA A 115 8.83 -8.00 -12.38
N ALA A 116 8.77 -7.77 -13.69
CA ALA A 116 9.52 -8.58 -14.65
C ALA A 116 11.02 -8.32 -14.52
N GLN A 117 11.40 -7.10 -14.20
CA GLN A 117 12.79 -6.70 -13.98
C GLN A 117 12.86 -5.70 -12.84
N GLY A 118 13.86 -5.82 -11.97
CA GLY A 118 14.04 -4.92 -10.85
C GLY A 118 12.95 -5.06 -9.81
N ASP A 119 12.65 -3.96 -9.13
CA ASP A 119 11.71 -3.96 -8.01
C ASP A 119 10.38 -3.26 -8.32
N TYR A 120 10.31 -2.54 -9.44
CA TYR A 120 9.16 -1.68 -9.75
C TYR A 120 8.40 -2.16 -10.97
N VAL A 121 7.06 -1.98 -10.94
CA VAL A 121 6.18 -2.32 -12.05
C VAL A 121 5.64 -1.05 -12.70
N PRO A 122 5.20 -1.11 -13.97
CA PRO A 122 4.48 0.01 -14.58
C PRO A 122 3.20 0.30 -13.81
N ARG A 123 2.76 1.56 -13.83
CA ARG A 123 1.50 1.92 -13.17
C ARG A 123 0.35 1.06 -13.68
N PRO A 124 -0.33 0.29 -12.80
CA PRO A 124 -1.49 -0.49 -13.23
C PRO A 124 -2.67 0.42 -13.62
N ASP A 125 -3.51 -0.04 -14.53
CA ASP A 125 -4.64 0.73 -15.02
C ASP A 125 -5.62 1.14 -13.91
N TYR A 126 -5.75 0.32 -12.88
CA TYR A 126 -6.68 0.60 -11.79
C TYR A 126 -6.19 1.70 -10.83
N ARG A 127 -4.90 2.09 -10.89
CA ARG A 127 -4.40 3.22 -10.11
C ARG A 127 -4.42 4.47 -11.00
N PRO A 128 -5.32 5.43 -10.70
CA PRO A 128 -5.42 6.62 -11.55
C PRO A 128 -4.16 7.48 -11.43
N ILE A 129 -3.84 8.17 -12.51
CA ILE A 129 -2.78 9.17 -12.48
C ILE A 129 -3.29 10.39 -11.71
N THR A 130 -2.54 10.85 -10.72
CA THR A 130 -2.91 12.03 -9.95
C THR A 130 -2.38 13.29 -10.62
N LYS A 131 -2.94 14.45 -10.29
CA LYS A 131 -2.40 15.74 -10.73
C LYS A 131 -0.96 15.91 -10.26
N PHE A 132 -0.67 15.44 -9.08
CA PHE A 132 0.65 15.50 -8.48
C PHE A 132 1.64 14.66 -9.29
N GLU A 133 1.24 13.46 -9.68
CA GLU A 133 2.04 12.55 -10.50
C GLU A 133 2.32 13.14 -11.89
N THR A 134 1.31 13.69 -12.55
CA THR A 134 1.46 14.36 -13.84
C THR A 134 2.43 15.52 -13.75
N ARG A 135 2.30 16.34 -12.69
CA ARG A 135 3.20 17.47 -12.46
C ARG A 135 4.63 17.00 -12.24
N GLY A 136 4.80 15.93 -11.45
CA GLY A 136 6.11 15.34 -11.18
C GLY A 136 6.79 14.85 -12.46
N GLN A 137 6.04 14.18 -13.32
CA GLN A 137 6.55 13.72 -14.61
C GLN A 137 7.07 14.88 -15.48
N LYS A 138 6.34 15.99 -15.52
CA LYS A 138 6.76 17.18 -16.24
C LYS A 138 8.05 17.80 -15.68
N LEU A 139 8.28 17.64 -14.39
CA LEU A 139 9.46 18.16 -13.70
C LEU A 139 10.61 17.14 -13.66
N GLY A 140 10.44 15.98 -14.30
CA GLY A 140 11.46 14.93 -14.30
C GLY A 140 11.40 14.02 -13.08
N HIS A 141 10.36 14.12 -12.26
CA HIS A 141 10.12 13.22 -11.13
C HIS A 141 9.32 12.01 -11.60
N GLY A 142 9.44 10.90 -10.90
CA GLY A 142 8.67 9.69 -11.19
C GLY A 142 7.77 9.29 -10.04
N VAL A 143 6.98 8.27 -10.31
CA VAL A 143 6.26 7.52 -9.28
C VAL A 143 6.70 6.07 -9.43
N TRP A 144 6.96 5.43 -8.31
CA TRP A 144 7.37 4.03 -8.28
C TRP A 144 6.23 3.19 -7.73
N ASP A 145 5.80 2.19 -8.51
CA ASP A 145 4.80 1.21 -8.10
C ASP A 145 5.49 -0.11 -7.78
N LEU A 146 5.14 -0.70 -6.64
CA LEU A 146 5.65 -2.00 -6.20
C LEU A 146 4.46 -2.91 -5.92
N ILE A 147 4.44 -4.10 -6.52
CA ILE A 147 3.38 -5.08 -6.29
C ILE A 147 4.01 -6.40 -5.91
N TYR A 148 3.72 -6.85 -4.70
CA TYR A 148 4.20 -8.13 -4.18
C TYR A 148 3.02 -9.06 -3.97
N GLU A 149 3.18 -10.32 -4.40
CA GLU A 149 2.17 -11.35 -4.27
C GLU A 149 2.47 -12.24 -3.08
N ARG A 150 1.43 -12.57 -2.30
CA ARG A 150 1.57 -13.52 -1.21
C ARG A 150 1.70 -14.94 -1.76
N THR A 151 2.79 -15.62 -1.40
CA THR A 151 3.08 -16.98 -1.87
C THR A 151 2.99 -18.04 -0.76
N LYS A 152 2.91 -17.60 0.49
CA LYS A 152 2.79 -18.53 1.64
C LYS A 152 1.72 -18.12 2.61
#